data_0f03636ae8f5d0940d4cccc9e0987c9d
#
_entry.id   0f03636ae8f5d0940d4cccc9e0987c9d
#
_cell.length_a   1.000
_cell.length_b   1.000
_cell.length_c   1.000
_cell.angle_alpha   90.00
_cell.angle_beta   90.00
_cell.angle_gamma   90.00
#
_symmetry.space_group_name_H-M   'P 1'
#
loop_
_entity.id
_entity.type
_entity.pdbx_description
1 polymer ?
#
loop_
_entity_poly.entity_id
_entity_poly.type
_entity_poly.pdbx_seq_one_letter_code
_entity_poly.pdbx_strand_id
1 'polypeptide(L)'
;MIKQTLRNPALRKRATQFGRLVRHSAVTPRQGQTHKPRLVTNGELGITFIGHASFFVQIGGKNVMIDPNFARWLFVLKRLRRPGLRIADLPAIDLVLVSHAHFDHLHRPSLRAIVQNNLRTRGVAPSIIIPTHVSDLVSDLGFSEIIELDWWKSSRHTNLSITHVPSRHWGARILKDSHRGYGGFVLKSGKHSVYHAGDTAYFSGFSEIGRRLSPELALLPIGAYNPPQFRNVHTNPADATKAFLDLKSQWMVPMHYGTFRLSHEPVDEPLQLLDQEAKAAGIKDRVVVLEEGVTRFF
;
A
#
# COMPACT_ATOMS: atom_id res chain seq x y z
N MET A 1 -22.36 29.04 12.58
CA MET A 1 -21.40 27.95 12.90
C MET A 1 -19.98 28.19 12.35
N ILE A 2 -19.77 28.55 11.09
CA ILE A 2 -18.40 28.72 10.50
C ILE A 2 -17.57 29.79 11.20
N LYS A 3 -18.15 30.93 11.65
CA LYS A 3 -17.42 32.01 12.34
C LYS A 3 -16.93 31.66 13.77
N GLN A 4 -17.57 30.72 14.46
CA GLN A 4 -17.13 30.26 15.80
C GLN A 4 -15.99 29.24 15.71
N THR A 5 -15.93 28.42 14.66
CA THR A 5 -14.90 27.43 14.44
C THR A 5 -13.51 28.10 14.20
N LEU A 6 -13.49 29.31 13.63
CA LEU A 6 -12.25 30.06 13.36
C LEU A 6 -11.64 30.75 14.61
N ARG A 7 -12.33 30.77 15.76
CA ARG A 7 -11.82 31.35 17.01
C ARG A 7 -10.97 30.37 17.85
N ASN A 8 -11.05 29.04 17.55
CA ASN A 8 -10.25 28.06 18.28
C ASN A 8 -8.79 28.05 17.76
N PRO A 9 -7.78 28.40 18.59
CA PRO A 9 -6.39 28.47 18.15
C PRO A 9 -5.85 27.14 17.62
N ALA A 10 -6.28 26.00 18.19
CA ALA A 10 -5.88 24.67 17.76
C ALA A 10 -6.42 24.34 16.35
N LEU A 11 -7.67 24.69 16.06
CA LEU A 11 -8.27 24.50 14.74
C LEU A 11 -7.63 25.41 13.68
N ARG A 12 -7.32 26.67 14.06
CA ARG A 12 -6.57 27.59 13.17
C ARG A 12 -5.18 27.06 12.85
N LYS A 13 -4.46 26.55 13.85
CA LYS A 13 -3.12 25.95 13.67
C LYS A 13 -3.21 24.74 12.71
N ARG A 14 -4.18 23.84 12.91
CA ARG A 14 -4.43 22.67 12.02
C ARG A 14 -4.76 23.09 10.59
N ALA A 15 -5.65 24.06 10.41
CA ALA A 15 -6.02 24.58 9.08
C ALA A 15 -4.82 25.23 8.37
N THR A 16 -3.99 26.00 9.09
CA THR A 16 -2.76 26.62 8.53
C THR A 16 -1.75 25.54 8.14
N GLN A 17 -1.56 24.53 8.97
CA GLN A 17 -0.66 23.41 8.68
C GLN A 17 -1.14 22.63 7.45
N PHE A 18 -2.42 22.30 7.39
CA PHE A 18 -3.00 21.64 6.21
C PHE A 18 -2.85 22.49 4.94
N GLY A 19 -3.12 23.80 5.01
CA GLY A 19 -2.92 24.72 3.89
C GLY A 19 -1.46 24.74 3.40
N ARG A 20 -0.48 24.65 4.32
CA ARG A 20 0.94 24.50 3.95
C ARG A 20 1.25 23.19 3.21
N LEU A 21 0.67 22.06 3.67
CA LEU A 21 0.82 20.76 3.00
C LEU A 21 0.26 20.81 1.57
N VAL A 22 -0.95 21.34 1.41
CA VAL A 22 -1.59 21.51 0.10
C VAL A 22 -0.76 22.38 -0.82
N ARG A 23 -0.35 23.59 -0.35
CA ARG A 23 0.49 24.50 -1.13
C ARG A 23 1.80 23.85 -1.54
N HIS A 24 2.50 23.20 -0.61
CA HIS A 24 3.76 22.51 -0.89
C HIS A 24 3.55 21.44 -1.96
N SER A 25 2.54 20.57 -1.82
CA SER A 25 2.27 19.53 -2.81
C SER A 25 1.92 20.12 -4.19
N ALA A 26 1.16 21.21 -4.24
CA ALA A 26 0.73 21.81 -5.49
C ALA A 26 1.89 22.42 -6.31
N VAL A 27 2.83 23.13 -5.63
CA VAL A 27 3.94 23.80 -6.30
C VAL A 27 5.15 22.91 -6.56
N THR A 28 5.32 21.81 -5.80
CA THR A 28 6.46 20.90 -5.97
C THR A 28 6.37 20.19 -7.32
N PRO A 29 7.41 20.25 -8.17
CA PRO A 29 7.46 19.48 -9.41
C PRO A 29 7.42 17.98 -9.12
N ARG A 30 6.72 17.21 -9.95
CA ARG A 30 6.72 15.75 -9.82
C ARG A 30 8.05 15.17 -10.24
N GLN A 31 8.62 14.37 -9.38
CA GLN A 31 9.87 13.64 -9.61
C GLN A 31 9.62 12.22 -10.16
N GLY A 32 10.71 11.51 -10.44
CA GLY A 32 10.72 10.12 -10.87
C GLY A 32 10.33 9.93 -12.35
N GLN A 33 10.55 8.72 -12.81
CA GLN A 33 10.26 8.27 -14.16
C GLN A 33 9.21 7.16 -14.15
N THR A 34 8.66 6.88 -15.30
CA THR A 34 7.73 5.78 -15.51
C THR A 34 8.41 4.74 -16.38
N HIS A 35 8.41 3.50 -15.97
CA HIS A 35 9.05 2.37 -16.65
C HIS A 35 8.00 1.42 -17.23
N LYS A 36 8.44 0.51 -18.09
CA LYS A 36 7.66 -0.68 -18.45
C LYS A 36 7.98 -1.78 -17.43
N PRO A 37 6.99 -2.57 -16.99
CA PRO A 37 7.26 -3.66 -16.06
C PRO A 37 8.17 -4.72 -16.69
N ARG A 38 9.18 -5.17 -15.96
CA ARG A 38 9.95 -6.35 -16.35
C ARG A 38 9.20 -7.59 -15.88
N LEU A 39 8.93 -8.51 -16.79
CA LEU A 39 8.18 -9.72 -16.48
C LEU A 39 9.09 -10.80 -15.90
N VAL A 40 8.56 -11.53 -14.95
CA VAL A 40 9.21 -12.70 -14.32
C VAL A 40 9.26 -13.86 -15.30
N THR A 41 10.40 -14.54 -15.32
CA THR A 41 10.58 -15.83 -15.98
C THR A 41 10.93 -16.89 -14.92
N ASN A 42 10.59 -18.16 -15.20
CA ASN A 42 11.06 -19.30 -14.39
C ASN A 42 10.66 -19.35 -12.91
N GLY A 43 9.45 -18.85 -12.55
CA GLY A 43 8.91 -19.05 -11.20
C GLY A 43 9.53 -18.18 -10.11
N GLU A 44 10.27 -17.14 -10.47
CA GLU A 44 10.80 -16.12 -9.55
C GLU A 44 9.67 -15.26 -8.94
N LEU A 45 9.97 -14.59 -7.86
CA LEU A 45 9.14 -13.53 -7.28
C LEU A 45 9.58 -12.17 -7.82
N GLY A 46 8.69 -11.48 -8.52
CA GLY A 46 8.94 -10.12 -9.02
C GLY A 46 8.14 -9.07 -8.23
N ILE A 47 8.82 -8.06 -7.71
CA ILE A 47 8.20 -6.94 -6.97
C ILE A 47 8.53 -5.63 -7.69
N THR A 48 7.48 -4.87 -8.04
CA THR A 48 7.62 -3.54 -8.62
C THR A 48 6.85 -2.53 -7.78
N PHE A 49 7.54 -1.56 -7.21
CA PHE A 49 6.94 -0.45 -6.47
C PHE A 49 6.39 0.59 -7.43
N ILE A 50 5.10 0.93 -7.35
CA ILE A 50 4.45 1.93 -8.19
C ILE A 50 4.48 3.30 -7.52
N GLY A 51 4.64 3.30 -6.20
CA GLY A 51 4.61 4.46 -5.33
C GLY A 51 3.49 4.37 -4.29
N HIS A 52 3.66 5.04 -3.16
CA HIS A 52 2.79 4.99 -1.98
C HIS A 52 2.75 3.58 -1.36
N ALA A 53 1.61 2.92 -1.38
CA ALA A 53 1.45 1.52 -0.97
C ALA A 53 1.12 0.60 -2.17
N SER A 54 1.31 1.11 -3.39
CA SER A 54 0.92 0.42 -4.61
C SER A 54 2.04 -0.46 -5.15
N PHE A 55 1.75 -1.74 -5.38
CA PHE A 55 2.71 -2.71 -5.92
C PHE A 55 2.12 -3.50 -7.07
N PHE A 56 2.99 -3.84 -8.03
CA PHE A 56 2.78 -4.91 -8.99
C PHE A 56 3.64 -6.09 -8.56
N VAL A 57 2.99 -7.20 -8.22
CA VAL A 57 3.61 -8.43 -7.70
C VAL A 57 3.40 -9.55 -8.70
N GLN A 58 4.49 -10.21 -9.09
CA GLN A 58 4.48 -11.38 -9.96
C GLN A 58 4.90 -12.58 -9.12
N ILE A 59 3.97 -13.49 -8.86
CA ILE A 59 4.16 -14.64 -7.96
C ILE A 59 3.37 -15.84 -8.45
N GLY A 60 4.01 -17.01 -8.54
CA GLY A 60 3.34 -18.25 -8.93
C GLY A 60 2.70 -18.21 -10.31
N GLY A 61 3.31 -17.45 -11.26
CA GLY A 61 2.78 -17.25 -12.60
C GLY A 61 1.55 -16.33 -12.67
N LYS A 62 1.24 -15.61 -11.59
CA LYS A 62 0.14 -14.65 -11.50
C LYS A 62 0.65 -13.21 -11.40
N ASN A 63 -0.06 -12.31 -12.06
CA ASN A 63 0.13 -10.86 -12.02
C ASN A 63 -0.87 -10.25 -11.05
N VAL A 64 -0.39 -9.75 -9.91
CA VAL A 64 -1.21 -9.23 -8.83
C VAL A 64 -0.94 -7.74 -8.64
N MET A 65 -1.99 -6.92 -8.58
CA MET A 65 -1.91 -5.52 -8.18
C MET A 65 -2.36 -5.37 -6.74
N ILE A 66 -1.57 -4.68 -5.90
CA ILE A 66 -1.94 -4.40 -4.52
C ILE A 66 -2.09 -2.89 -4.34
N ASP A 67 -3.20 -2.44 -3.76
CA ASP A 67 -3.58 -1.05 -3.49
C ASP A 67 -3.30 -0.10 -4.68
N PRO A 68 -3.79 -0.41 -5.91
CA PRO A 68 -3.39 0.31 -7.10
C PRO A 68 -3.92 1.74 -7.14
N ASN A 69 -3.04 2.71 -6.88
CA ASN A 69 -3.32 4.12 -6.95
C ASN A 69 -2.39 4.82 -7.96
N PHE A 70 -2.94 5.23 -9.09
CA PHE A 70 -2.26 5.99 -10.15
C PHE A 70 -2.67 7.47 -10.18
N ALA A 71 -3.37 7.93 -9.12
CA ALA A 71 -3.88 9.29 -9.04
C ALA A 71 -2.77 10.35 -9.17
N ARG A 72 -3.05 11.37 -9.96
CA ARG A 72 -2.26 12.62 -9.97
C ARG A 72 -2.58 13.49 -8.76
N TRP A 73 -3.82 13.44 -8.31
CA TRP A 73 -4.33 14.20 -7.19
C TRP A 73 -5.15 13.28 -6.29
N LEU A 74 -4.89 13.37 -5.01
CA LEU A 74 -5.71 12.78 -3.97
C LEU A 74 -6.46 13.93 -3.29
N PHE A 75 -7.68 14.21 -3.74
CA PHE A 75 -8.39 15.45 -3.45
C PHE A 75 -7.54 16.68 -3.80
N VAL A 76 -7.06 17.39 -2.78
CA VAL A 76 -6.24 18.62 -2.91
C VAL A 76 -4.73 18.36 -2.81
N LEU A 77 -4.33 17.14 -2.50
CA LEU A 77 -2.93 16.76 -2.40
C LEU A 77 -2.42 16.20 -3.74
N LYS A 78 -1.45 16.88 -4.32
CA LYS A 78 -0.80 16.45 -5.55
C LYS A 78 0.20 15.34 -5.26
N ARG A 79 0.23 14.34 -6.13
CA ARG A 79 1.27 13.31 -6.14
C ARG A 79 2.63 13.93 -6.43
N LEU A 80 3.63 13.69 -5.57
CA LEU A 80 4.98 14.27 -5.67
C LEU A 80 5.89 13.48 -6.60
N ARG A 81 5.70 12.16 -6.70
CA ARG A 81 6.46 11.27 -7.59
C ARG A 81 5.53 10.64 -8.63
N ARG A 82 6.00 10.52 -9.86
CA ARG A 82 5.21 9.86 -10.92
C ARG A 82 4.96 8.39 -10.53
N PRO A 83 3.80 7.80 -10.92
CA PRO A 83 3.65 6.35 -10.80
C PRO A 83 4.77 5.65 -11.57
N GLY A 84 5.41 4.67 -10.96
CA GLY A 84 6.53 3.96 -11.57
C GLY A 84 6.15 3.18 -12.83
N LEU A 85 4.87 2.80 -12.97
CA LEU A 85 4.32 2.14 -14.16
C LEU A 85 3.15 2.95 -14.75
N ARG A 86 2.80 2.69 -16.02
CA ARG A 86 1.54 3.12 -16.65
C ARG A 86 0.59 1.94 -16.74
N ILE A 87 -0.69 2.16 -16.51
CA ILE A 87 -1.71 1.11 -16.63
C ILE A 87 -1.72 0.52 -18.04
N ALA A 88 -1.48 1.34 -19.09
CA ALA A 88 -1.44 0.88 -20.46
C ALA A 88 -0.28 -0.08 -20.80
N ASP A 89 0.78 -0.07 -20.00
CA ASP A 89 1.97 -0.93 -20.17
C ASP A 89 1.92 -2.18 -19.27
N LEU A 90 0.88 -2.32 -18.41
CA LEU A 90 0.73 -3.49 -17.56
C LEU A 90 0.41 -4.73 -18.40
N PRO A 91 0.97 -5.89 -18.07
CA PRO A 91 0.48 -7.15 -18.60
C PRO A 91 -0.95 -7.39 -18.10
N ALA A 92 -1.59 -8.44 -18.62
CA ALA A 92 -2.87 -8.87 -18.08
C ALA A 92 -2.76 -9.15 -16.59
N ILE A 93 -3.60 -8.48 -15.79
CA ILE A 93 -3.67 -8.64 -14.33
C ILE A 93 -4.64 -9.78 -14.01
N ASP A 94 -4.21 -10.72 -13.19
CA ASP A 94 -5.06 -11.83 -12.74
C ASP A 94 -5.91 -11.43 -11.54
N LEU A 95 -5.32 -10.65 -10.61
CA LEU A 95 -5.91 -10.35 -9.32
C LEU A 95 -5.55 -8.94 -8.85
N VAL A 96 -6.52 -8.26 -8.25
CA VAL A 96 -6.33 -7.01 -7.52
C VAL A 96 -6.61 -7.24 -6.04
N LEU A 97 -5.75 -6.72 -5.17
CA LEU A 97 -5.94 -6.70 -3.73
C LEU A 97 -6.08 -5.25 -3.27
N VAL A 98 -7.01 -4.99 -2.34
CA VAL A 98 -7.14 -3.68 -1.69
C VAL A 98 -7.20 -3.88 -0.18
N SER A 99 -6.25 -3.28 0.53
CA SER A 99 -6.05 -3.47 1.97
C SER A 99 -7.15 -2.85 2.83
N HIS A 100 -7.68 -1.70 2.43
CA HIS A 100 -8.77 -0.99 3.10
C HIS A 100 -9.36 0.12 2.23
N ALA A 101 -10.44 0.75 2.69
CA ALA A 101 -11.25 1.65 1.86
C ALA A 101 -10.74 3.10 1.76
N HIS A 102 -9.61 3.49 2.36
CA HIS A 102 -9.09 4.85 2.26
C HIS A 102 -8.77 5.22 0.80
N PHE A 103 -8.87 6.51 0.48
CA PHE A 103 -8.81 7.02 -0.90
C PHE A 103 -7.45 6.84 -1.56
N ASP A 104 -6.38 6.76 -0.78
CA ASP A 104 -5.00 6.54 -1.22
C ASP A 104 -4.69 5.05 -1.50
N HIS A 105 -5.52 4.12 -1.02
CA HIS A 105 -5.47 2.68 -1.30
C HIS A 105 -6.57 2.24 -2.27
N LEU A 106 -7.85 2.46 -1.95
CA LEU A 106 -8.98 2.17 -2.82
C LEU A 106 -9.25 3.36 -3.75
N HIS A 107 -8.47 3.49 -4.84
CA HIS A 107 -8.65 4.53 -5.83
C HIS A 107 -9.50 4.03 -6.99
N ARG A 108 -10.84 4.23 -6.92
CA ARG A 108 -11.81 3.72 -7.92
C ARG A 108 -11.45 4.03 -9.38
N PRO A 109 -10.96 5.25 -9.75
CA PRO A 109 -10.55 5.50 -11.14
C PRO A 109 -9.40 4.60 -11.60
N SER A 110 -8.41 4.31 -10.74
CA SER A 110 -7.32 3.38 -11.07
C SER A 110 -7.84 1.95 -11.24
N LEU A 111 -8.71 1.49 -10.33
CA LEU A 111 -9.34 0.18 -10.40
C LEU A 111 -10.13 0.00 -11.71
N ARG A 112 -10.99 0.97 -12.05
CA ARG A 112 -11.74 0.95 -13.32
C ARG A 112 -10.81 0.93 -14.54
N ALA A 113 -9.74 1.72 -14.53
CA ALA A 113 -8.79 1.76 -15.64
C ALA A 113 -8.04 0.42 -15.81
N ILE A 114 -7.71 -0.30 -14.71
CA ILE A 114 -7.10 -1.63 -14.76
C ILE A 114 -8.08 -2.65 -15.36
N VAL A 115 -9.35 -2.64 -14.93
CA VAL A 115 -10.39 -3.51 -15.50
C VAL A 115 -10.52 -3.26 -17.00
N GLN A 116 -10.64 -2.01 -17.43
CA GLN A 116 -10.75 -1.64 -18.84
C GLN A 116 -9.51 -2.04 -19.67
N ASN A 117 -8.31 -1.85 -19.10
CA ASN A 117 -7.07 -2.29 -19.74
C ASN A 117 -7.04 -3.80 -19.94
N ASN A 118 -7.45 -4.58 -18.92
CA ASN A 118 -7.52 -6.04 -18.99
C ASN A 118 -8.53 -6.51 -20.04
N LEU A 119 -9.74 -5.93 -20.06
CA LEU A 119 -10.75 -6.24 -21.07
C LEU A 119 -10.23 -5.98 -22.48
N ARG A 120 -9.52 -4.87 -22.69
CA ARG A 120 -8.93 -4.52 -24.00
C ARG A 120 -7.80 -5.46 -24.42
N THR A 121 -6.95 -5.91 -23.49
CA THR A 121 -5.72 -6.67 -23.79
C THR A 121 -5.89 -8.18 -23.71
N ARG A 122 -6.81 -8.67 -22.87
CA ARG A 122 -7.04 -10.10 -22.61
C ARG A 122 -8.48 -10.57 -22.86
N GLY A 123 -9.43 -9.63 -22.98
CA GLY A 123 -10.86 -9.95 -23.10
C GLY A 123 -11.54 -10.37 -21.79
N VAL A 124 -10.80 -10.44 -20.67
CA VAL A 124 -11.31 -10.88 -19.35
C VAL A 124 -10.90 -9.88 -18.29
N ALA A 125 -11.83 -9.48 -17.43
CA ALA A 125 -11.56 -8.63 -16.28
C ALA A 125 -10.80 -9.40 -15.18
N PRO A 126 -9.97 -8.73 -14.38
CA PRO A 126 -9.35 -9.37 -13.20
C PRO A 126 -10.40 -9.64 -12.11
N SER A 127 -10.10 -10.57 -11.19
CA SER A 127 -10.80 -10.67 -9.91
C SER A 127 -10.27 -9.65 -8.91
N ILE A 128 -11.05 -9.33 -7.85
CA ILE A 128 -10.62 -8.48 -6.75
C ILE A 128 -10.87 -9.15 -5.40
N ILE A 129 -9.89 -9.06 -4.50
CA ILE A 129 -10.04 -9.45 -3.08
C ILE A 129 -9.93 -8.19 -2.22
N ILE A 130 -10.88 -8.03 -1.33
CA ILE A 130 -11.05 -6.86 -0.46
C ILE A 130 -11.44 -7.33 0.95
N PRO A 131 -11.28 -6.49 1.97
CA PRO A 131 -11.84 -6.76 3.30
C PRO A 131 -13.37 -6.78 3.27
N THR A 132 -13.97 -7.40 4.28
CA THR A 132 -15.43 -7.42 4.47
C THR A 132 -16.05 -6.02 4.50
N HIS A 133 -17.27 -5.89 3.98
CA HIS A 133 -18.05 -4.65 3.90
C HIS A 133 -17.42 -3.54 3.03
N VAL A 134 -16.70 -3.93 1.95
CA VAL A 134 -16.09 -3.00 0.99
C VAL A 134 -16.62 -3.21 -0.43
N SER A 135 -17.36 -4.29 -0.69
CA SER A 135 -17.84 -4.67 -2.04
C SER A 135 -18.71 -3.61 -2.71
N ASP A 136 -19.52 -2.86 -1.95
CA ASP A 136 -20.33 -1.76 -2.47
C ASP A 136 -19.49 -0.65 -3.14
N LEU A 137 -18.22 -0.50 -2.74
CA LEU A 137 -17.31 0.48 -3.32
C LEU A 137 -16.70 0.05 -4.66
N VAL A 138 -16.84 -1.22 -5.04
CA VAL A 138 -16.18 -1.78 -6.24
C VAL A 138 -17.13 -2.54 -7.17
N SER A 139 -18.38 -2.78 -6.77
CA SER A 139 -19.37 -3.59 -7.49
C SER A 139 -19.70 -3.09 -8.90
N ASP A 140 -19.61 -1.78 -9.14
CA ASP A 140 -19.86 -1.13 -10.44
C ASP A 140 -18.60 -0.99 -11.31
N LEU A 141 -17.46 -1.53 -10.89
CA LEU A 141 -16.17 -1.35 -11.59
C LEU A 141 -15.90 -2.39 -12.68
N GLY A 142 -16.70 -3.50 -12.71
CA GLY A 142 -16.64 -4.50 -13.75
C GLY A 142 -15.58 -5.60 -13.52
N PHE A 143 -15.19 -5.88 -12.28
CA PHE A 143 -14.37 -7.05 -11.93
C PHE A 143 -15.10 -8.35 -12.28
N SER A 144 -14.38 -9.40 -12.68
CA SER A 144 -14.95 -10.71 -12.97
C SER A 144 -15.51 -11.41 -11.74
N GLU A 145 -14.88 -11.17 -10.59
CA GLU A 145 -15.28 -11.71 -9.30
C GLU A 145 -14.86 -10.74 -8.19
N ILE A 146 -15.69 -10.59 -7.15
CA ILE A 146 -15.44 -9.80 -5.96
C ILE A 146 -15.46 -10.72 -4.76
N ILE A 147 -14.33 -10.86 -4.06
CA ILE A 147 -14.17 -11.74 -2.91
C ILE A 147 -13.91 -10.87 -1.68
N GLU A 148 -14.78 -10.94 -0.70
CA GLU A 148 -14.57 -10.33 0.61
C GLU A 148 -13.94 -11.34 1.57
N LEU A 149 -12.88 -10.91 2.26
CA LEU A 149 -12.22 -11.73 3.28
C LEU A 149 -12.21 -11.01 4.63
N ASP A 150 -12.53 -11.75 5.66
CA ASP A 150 -12.27 -11.36 7.05
C ASP A 150 -10.85 -11.78 7.48
N TRP A 151 -10.38 -11.30 8.61
CA TRP A 151 -9.06 -11.66 9.14
C TRP A 151 -8.90 -13.17 9.29
N TRP A 152 -7.72 -13.67 8.91
CA TRP A 152 -7.33 -15.07 8.93
C TRP A 152 -8.11 -15.97 7.95
N LYS A 153 -8.95 -15.38 7.08
CA LYS A 153 -9.57 -16.10 5.97
C LYS A 153 -8.68 -16.03 4.74
N SER A 154 -8.77 -17.06 3.92
CA SER A 154 -7.93 -17.20 2.74
C SER A 154 -8.79 -17.52 1.51
N SER A 155 -8.34 -17.01 0.37
CA SER A 155 -8.81 -17.41 -0.96
C SER A 155 -7.68 -18.08 -1.73
N ARG A 156 -8.01 -18.96 -2.66
CA ARG A 156 -7.04 -19.67 -3.49
C ARG A 156 -7.33 -19.45 -4.97
N HIS A 157 -6.31 -19.01 -5.70
CA HIS A 157 -6.33 -18.83 -7.15
C HIS A 157 -5.28 -19.75 -7.78
N THR A 158 -5.69 -20.96 -8.18
CA THR A 158 -4.80 -22.04 -8.63
C THR A 158 -3.73 -22.38 -7.58
N ASN A 159 -2.48 -22.02 -7.83
CA ASN A 159 -1.33 -22.25 -6.94
C ASN A 159 -1.00 -21.08 -6.00
N LEU A 160 -1.74 -19.96 -6.09
CA LEU A 160 -1.57 -18.77 -5.26
C LEU A 160 -2.62 -18.78 -4.14
N SER A 161 -2.18 -18.77 -2.89
CA SER A 161 -3.01 -18.56 -1.71
C SER A 161 -2.87 -17.13 -1.22
N ILE A 162 -3.98 -16.47 -0.93
CA ILE A 162 -4.05 -15.12 -0.37
C ILE A 162 -4.76 -15.19 0.98
N THR A 163 -4.08 -14.79 2.05
CA THR A 163 -4.64 -14.73 3.41
C THR A 163 -4.77 -13.28 3.83
N HIS A 164 -5.98 -12.86 4.20
CA HIS A 164 -6.19 -11.54 4.82
C HIS A 164 -5.79 -11.60 6.29
N VAL A 165 -5.00 -10.64 6.77
CA VAL A 165 -4.42 -10.63 8.10
C VAL A 165 -4.70 -9.32 8.84
N PRO A 166 -4.76 -9.34 10.20
CA PRO A 166 -5.00 -8.15 10.99
C PRO A 166 -4.01 -7.02 10.76
N SER A 167 -4.48 -5.78 10.94
CA SER A 167 -3.64 -4.60 11.12
C SER A 167 -4.18 -3.74 12.25
N ARG A 168 -3.39 -2.78 12.72
CA ARG A 168 -3.83 -1.79 13.71
C ARG A 168 -4.11 -0.47 13.00
N HIS A 169 -5.31 -0.38 12.41
CA HIS A 169 -5.76 0.75 11.61
C HIS A 169 -7.28 0.91 11.71
N TRP A 170 -7.93 1.51 10.71
CA TRP A 170 -9.39 1.56 10.58
C TRP A 170 -9.79 1.53 9.10
N GLY A 171 -11.03 1.08 8.80
CA GLY A 171 -11.52 0.88 7.44
C GLY A 171 -12.43 1.98 6.90
N ALA A 172 -12.82 2.99 7.71
CA ALA A 172 -13.79 3.99 7.28
C ALA A 172 -13.27 4.87 6.15
N ARG A 173 -14.00 4.91 5.02
CA ARG A 173 -13.72 5.82 3.91
C ARG A 173 -14.24 7.23 4.18
N ILE A 174 -15.37 7.30 4.89
CA ILE A 174 -16.02 8.53 5.37
C ILE A 174 -16.41 8.35 6.84
N LEU A 175 -16.73 9.43 7.54
CA LEU A 175 -16.98 9.41 9.00
C LEU A 175 -18.08 8.43 9.47
N LYS A 176 -18.97 7.98 8.58
CA LYS A 176 -20.13 7.14 8.95
C LYS A 176 -19.97 5.65 8.63
N ASP A 177 -18.89 5.22 7.99
CA ASP A 177 -18.71 3.84 7.52
C ASP A 177 -17.57 3.10 8.20
N SER A 178 -17.49 3.26 9.54
CA SER A 178 -16.48 2.59 10.40
C SER A 178 -16.61 1.06 10.46
N HIS A 179 -17.69 0.50 9.92
CA HIS A 179 -17.94 -0.95 9.84
C HIS A 179 -17.10 -1.67 8.78
N ARG A 180 -16.43 -0.93 7.88
CA ARG A 180 -15.63 -1.51 6.81
C ARG A 180 -14.39 -2.21 7.35
N GLY A 181 -14.13 -3.40 6.83
CA GLY A 181 -12.93 -4.16 7.14
C GLY A 181 -11.65 -3.48 6.65
N TYR A 182 -10.53 -3.90 7.21
CA TYR A 182 -9.19 -3.43 6.89
C TYR A 182 -8.17 -4.49 7.32
N GLY A 183 -6.97 -4.45 6.74
CA GLY A 183 -5.91 -5.38 7.10
C GLY A 183 -4.77 -5.40 6.08
N GLY A 184 -3.92 -6.39 6.21
CA GLY A 184 -2.88 -6.73 5.25
C GLY A 184 -3.19 -8.01 4.50
N PHE A 185 -2.34 -8.38 3.56
CA PHE A 185 -2.43 -9.64 2.83
C PHE A 185 -1.11 -10.39 2.84
N VAL A 186 -1.18 -11.71 3.04
CA VAL A 186 -0.06 -12.61 2.76
C VAL A 186 -0.38 -13.43 1.52
N LEU A 187 0.43 -13.26 0.47
CA LEU A 187 0.39 -14.02 -0.76
C LEU A 187 1.42 -15.14 -0.67
N LYS A 188 1.05 -16.38 -1.00
CA LYS A 188 1.97 -17.52 -0.96
C LYS A 188 1.80 -18.41 -2.18
N SER A 189 2.92 -18.74 -2.85
CA SER A 189 2.98 -19.72 -3.94
C SER A 189 4.33 -20.43 -3.93
N GLY A 190 4.28 -21.76 -3.78
CA GLY A 190 5.50 -22.55 -3.66
C GLY A 190 6.38 -22.11 -2.49
N LYS A 191 7.64 -21.78 -2.77
CA LYS A 191 8.60 -21.28 -1.79
C LYS A 191 8.44 -19.78 -1.48
N HIS A 192 7.80 -19.01 -2.36
CA HIS A 192 7.70 -17.56 -2.23
C HIS A 192 6.48 -17.13 -1.44
N SER A 193 6.67 -16.13 -0.59
CA SER A 193 5.60 -15.49 0.17
C SER A 193 5.85 -14.01 0.41
N VAL A 194 4.81 -13.19 0.19
CA VAL A 194 4.87 -11.73 0.31
C VAL A 194 3.80 -11.28 1.29
N TYR A 195 4.18 -10.51 2.30
CA TYR A 195 3.26 -9.81 3.18
C TYR A 195 3.19 -8.34 2.78
N HIS A 196 2.01 -7.85 2.45
CA HIS A 196 1.69 -6.43 2.32
C HIS A 196 0.89 -6.01 3.55
N ALA A 197 1.46 -5.13 4.36
CA ALA A 197 0.88 -4.79 5.65
C ALA A 197 -0.41 -3.96 5.55
N GLY A 198 -0.66 -3.31 4.39
CA GLY A 198 -1.61 -2.19 4.36
C GLY A 198 -1.12 -1.06 5.25
N ASP A 199 -2.04 -0.20 5.71
CA ASP A 199 -1.74 0.77 6.74
C ASP A 199 -1.91 0.14 8.12
N THR A 200 -0.96 0.43 9.00
CA THR A 200 -0.95 -0.12 10.36
C THR A 200 -0.02 0.65 11.28
N ALA A 201 -0.38 0.77 12.55
CA ALA A 201 0.58 1.01 13.62
C ALA A 201 1.29 -0.29 14.00
N TYR A 202 2.40 -0.17 14.75
CA TYR A 202 3.01 -1.35 15.37
C TYR A 202 2.04 -2.01 16.37
N PHE A 203 1.96 -3.34 16.33
CA PHE A 203 1.16 -4.17 17.25
C PHE A 203 1.73 -5.59 17.34
N SER A 204 1.32 -6.34 18.36
CA SER A 204 1.82 -7.71 18.63
C SER A 204 1.45 -8.74 17.53
N GLY A 205 0.47 -8.42 16.70
CA GLY A 205 0.04 -9.29 15.59
C GLY A 205 1.13 -9.57 14.54
N PHE A 206 2.18 -8.73 14.43
CA PHE A 206 3.31 -9.02 13.53
C PHE A 206 3.99 -10.34 13.88
N SER A 207 4.24 -10.61 15.17
CA SER A 207 4.79 -11.91 15.63
C SER A 207 3.85 -13.08 15.30
N GLU A 208 2.53 -12.88 15.41
CA GLU A 208 1.55 -13.91 15.06
C GLU A 208 1.52 -14.18 13.55
N ILE A 209 1.54 -13.15 12.72
CA ILE A 209 1.62 -13.27 11.26
C ILE A 209 2.90 -14.02 10.87
N GLY A 210 4.05 -13.63 11.46
CA GLY A 210 5.32 -14.30 11.24
C GLY A 210 5.27 -15.77 11.60
N ARG A 211 4.73 -16.11 12.77
CA ARG A 211 4.61 -17.50 13.25
C ARG A 211 3.67 -18.36 12.40
N ARG A 212 2.54 -17.80 11.94
CA ARG A 212 1.50 -18.56 11.19
C ARG A 212 1.82 -18.70 9.71
N LEU A 213 2.38 -17.65 9.08
CA LEU A 213 2.45 -17.54 7.63
C LEU A 213 3.88 -17.45 7.10
N SER A 214 4.86 -17.11 7.95
CA SER A 214 6.28 -17.03 7.64
C SER A 214 6.59 -16.30 6.33
N PRO A 215 6.18 -15.03 6.15
CA PRO A 215 6.40 -14.32 4.91
C PRO A 215 7.88 -14.11 4.64
N GLU A 216 8.34 -14.47 3.43
CA GLU A 216 9.71 -14.28 2.98
C GLU A 216 10.05 -12.79 2.86
N LEU A 217 9.12 -12.03 2.28
CA LEU A 217 9.26 -10.60 2.02
C LEU A 217 8.12 -9.82 2.66
N ALA A 218 8.46 -8.74 3.38
CA ALA A 218 7.51 -7.85 4.04
C ALA A 218 7.53 -6.44 3.41
N LEU A 219 6.37 -6.01 2.91
CA LEU A 219 6.11 -4.65 2.43
C LEU A 219 5.52 -3.85 3.59
N LEU A 220 6.31 -2.96 4.23
CA LEU A 220 5.97 -2.30 5.48
C LEU A 220 5.88 -0.78 5.34
N PRO A 221 4.81 -0.14 5.87
CA PRO A 221 4.70 1.31 5.85
C PRO A 221 5.72 1.97 6.79
N ILE A 222 6.27 3.12 6.36
CA ILE A 222 7.25 3.90 7.13
C ILE A 222 6.93 5.39 7.20
N GLY A 223 5.77 5.82 6.72
CA GLY A 223 5.36 7.22 6.63
C GLY A 223 4.02 7.51 7.30
N ALA A 224 3.60 8.78 7.27
CA ALA A 224 2.37 9.29 7.88
C ALA A 224 2.33 9.16 9.42
N TYR A 225 3.47 9.39 10.09
CA TYR A 225 3.60 9.22 11.55
C TYR A 225 3.63 10.54 12.34
N ASN A 226 3.66 11.68 11.71
CA ASN A 226 3.72 13.01 12.36
C ASN A 226 2.46 13.84 12.08
N PRO A 227 1.72 14.35 13.09
CA PRO A 227 2.09 14.44 14.52
C PRO A 227 2.05 13.08 15.24
N PRO A 228 2.64 12.97 16.45
CA PRO A 228 2.83 11.70 17.17
C PRO A 228 1.57 10.86 17.34
N GLN A 229 0.38 11.48 17.39
CA GLN A 229 -0.91 10.79 17.48
C GLN A 229 -1.19 9.88 16.27
N PHE A 230 -0.58 10.16 15.10
CA PHE A 230 -0.73 9.33 13.90
C PHE A 230 -0.07 7.96 14.08
N ARG A 231 0.91 7.83 15.00
CA ARG A 231 1.53 6.56 15.36
C ARG A 231 0.58 5.55 16.03
N ASN A 232 -0.60 5.98 16.42
CA ASN A 232 -1.63 5.05 16.90
C ASN A 232 -2.20 4.17 15.77
N VAL A 233 -1.99 4.57 14.51
CA VAL A 233 -2.59 3.96 13.32
C VAL A 233 -1.62 3.83 12.13
N HIS A 234 -0.40 4.39 12.24
CA HIS A 234 0.69 4.29 11.27
C HIS A 234 2.00 3.97 11.97
N THR A 235 2.87 3.22 11.31
CA THR A 235 4.24 2.95 11.74
C THR A 235 5.18 4.10 11.32
N ASN A 236 6.15 4.40 12.16
CA ASN A 236 7.35 5.13 11.76
C ASN A 236 8.48 4.13 11.39
N PRO A 237 9.65 4.58 10.93
CA PRO A 237 10.75 3.69 10.58
C PRO A 237 11.24 2.76 11.70
N ALA A 238 11.29 3.22 12.96
CA ALA A 238 11.65 2.38 14.11
C ALA A 238 10.60 1.28 14.36
N ASP A 239 9.31 1.64 14.30
CA ASP A 239 8.19 0.71 14.44
C ASP A 239 8.19 -0.33 13.31
N ALA A 240 8.49 0.08 12.07
CA ALA A 240 8.58 -0.81 10.91
C ALA A 240 9.78 -1.77 11.03
N THR A 241 10.94 -1.30 11.51
CA THR A 241 12.10 -2.16 11.82
C THR A 241 11.75 -3.21 12.85
N LYS A 242 11.07 -2.83 13.93
CA LYS A 242 10.59 -3.76 14.96
C LYS A 242 9.60 -4.78 14.39
N ALA A 243 8.62 -4.33 13.59
CA ALA A 243 7.66 -5.20 12.92
C ALA A 243 8.34 -6.22 12.01
N PHE A 244 9.35 -5.80 11.27
CA PHE A 244 10.14 -6.69 10.41
C PHE A 244 10.86 -7.80 11.21
N LEU A 245 11.45 -7.45 12.34
CA LEU A 245 12.10 -8.43 13.23
C LEU A 245 11.09 -9.42 13.81
N ASP A 246 9.91 -8.93 14.23
CA ASP A 246 8.83 -9.77 14.76
C ASP A 246 8.23 -10.72 13.72
N LEU A 247 8.13 -10.29 12.46
CA LEU A 247 7.70 -11.11 11.32
C LEU A 247 8.70 -12.21 10.98
N LYS A 248 9.97 -12.05 11.35
CA LYS A 248 11.09 -12.92 10.96
C LYS A 248 11.24 -13.09 9.45
N SER A 249 10.79 -12.12 8.67
CA SER A 249 10.93 -12.12 7.21
C SER A 249 12.37 -12.03 6.78
N GLN A 250 12.71 -12.53 5.60
CA GLN A 250 14.06 -12.45 5.03
C GLN A 250 14.35 -11.05 4.50
N TRP A 251 13.37 -10.43 3.81
CA TRP A 251 13.50 -9.13 3.14
C TRP A 251 12.43 -8.15 3.60
N MET A 252 12.82 -6.88 3.73
CA MET A 252 11.92 -5.75 3.95
C MET A 252 11.97 -4.79 2.76
N VAL A 253 10.80 -4.41 2.27
CA VAL A 253 10.64 -3.30 1.31
C VAL A 253 9.79 -2.23 1.98
N PRO A 254 10.29 -0.99 2.13
CA PRO A 254 9.50 0.10 2.70
C PRO A 254 8.45 0.60 1.72
N MET A 255 7.30 1.04 2.26
CA MET A 255 6.22 1.66 1.51
C MET A 255 5.57 2.81 2.27
N HIS A 256 4.55 3.44 1.69
CA HIS A 256 3.73 4.51 2.29
C HIS A 256 4.54 5.77 2.62
N TYR A 257 5.49 6.14 1.76
CA TYR A 257 6.34 7.34 1.88
C TYR A 257 6.52 8.01 0.52
N GLY A 258 6.98 9.27 0.52
CA GLY A 258 7.52 9.96 -0.66
C GLY A 258 6.53 10.31 -1.78
N THR A 259 5.31 9.75 -1.77
CA THR A 259 4.35 9.86 -2.88
C THR A 259 3.32 10.97 -2.68
N PHE A 260 2.61 10.95 -1.57
CA PHE A 260 1.67 11.98 -1.14
C PHE A 260 2.12 12.54 0.21
N ARG A 261 1.99 13.84 0.40
CA ARG A 261 2.29 14.45 1.69
C ARG A 261 1.06 14.42 2.58
N LEU A 262 0.84 13.27 3.23
CA LEU A 262 -0.34 13.04 4.08
C LEU A 262 -0.15 13.55 5.52
N SER A 263 1.09 13.86 5.91
CA SER A 263 1.49 14.17 7.27
C SER A 263 2.58 15.25 7.31
N HIS A 264 3.10 15.55 8.49
CA HIS A 264 3.96 16.72 8.71
C HIS A 264 5.45 16.43 8.63
N GLU A 265 5.89 15.17 8.65
CA GLU A 265 7.29 14.82 8.45
C GLU A 265 7.81 15.30 7.10
N PRO A 266 9.10 15.68 6.98
CA PRO A 266 9.76 15.91 5.71
C PRO A 266 9.64 14.69 4.78
N VAL A 267 9.49 14.92 3.48
CA VAL A 267 9.22 13.86 2.50
C VAL A 267 10.31 12.78 2.47
N ASP A 268 11.56 13.19 2.69
CA ASP A 268 12.73 12.29 2.62
C ASP A 268 13.15 11.72 3.99
N GLU A 269 12.57 12.22 5.09
CA GLU A 269 12.90 11.81 6.46
C GLU A 269 12.64 10.31 6.70
N PRO A 270 11.52 9.70 6.23
CA PRO A 270 11.25 8.30 6.52
C PRO A 270 12.35 7.34 6.05
N LEU A 271 12.94 7.57 4.86
CA LEU A 271 14.03 6.73 4.35
C LEU A 271 15.35 6.94 5.11
N GLN A 272 15.64 8.19 5.52
CA GLN A 272 16.85 8.50 6.30
C GLN A 272 16.78 7.83 7.67
N LEU A 273 15.65 7.92 8.35
CA LEU A 273 15.43 7.26 9.63
C LEU A 273 15.44 5.73 9.50
N LEU A 274 14.84 5.17 8.43
CA LEU A 274 14.88 3.74 8.20
C LEU A 274 16.31 3.23 8.00
N ASP A 275 17.17 3.97 7.29
CA ASP A 275 18.58 3.60 7.12
C ASP A 275 19.33 3.57 8.47
N GLN A 276 19.06 4.54 9.35
CA GLN A 276 19.63 4.59 10.70
C GLN A 276 19.15 3.42 11.56
N GLU A 277 17.83 3.17 11.61
CA GLU A 277 17.24 2.09 12.38
C GLU A 277 17.69 0.70 11.89
N ALA A 278 17.75 0.51 10.56
CA ALA A 278 18.20 -0.74 9.95
C ALA A 278 19.69 -1.03 10.26
N LYS A 279 20.53 0.00 10.27
CA LYS A 279 21.95 -0.12 10.68
C LYS A 279 22.07 -0.49 12.16
N ALA A 280 21.35 0.23 13.02
CA ALA A 280 21.34 -0.02 14.46
C ALA A 280 20.85 -1.43 14.82
N ALA A 281 19.87 -1.95 14.07
CA ALA A 281 19.34 -3.30 14.23
C ALA A 281 20.15 -4.40 13.52
N GLY A 282 21.21 -4.08 12.76
CA GLY A 282 22.02 -5.04 12.02
C GLY A 282 21.30 -5.72 10.85
N ILE A 283 20.28 -5.05 10.28
CA ILE A 283 19.45 -5.60 9.19
C ILE A 283 19.58 -4.81 7.88
N LYS A 284 20.54 -3.90 7.75
CA LYS A 284 20.68 -3.01 6.59
C LYS A 284 20.67 -3.77 5.27
N ASP A 285 21.37 -4.88 5.17
CA ASP A 285 21.49 -5.68 3.96
C ASP A 285 20.20 -6.44 3.60
N ARG A 286 19.22 -6.45 4.50
CA ARG A 286 17.91 -7.07 4.32
C ARG A 286 16.81 -6.04 3.98
N VAL A 287 17.12 -4.75 4.00
CA VAL A 287 16.20 -3.67 3.64
C VAL A 287 16.45 -3.25 2.19
N VAL A 288 15.46 -3.45 1.33
CA VAL A 288 15.53 -3.18 -0.10
C VAL A 288 14.62 -1.99 -0.44
N VAL A 289 15.23 -0.82 -0.63
CA VAL A 289 14.51 0.37 -1.11
C VAL A 289 14.37 0.28 -2.62
N LEU A 290 13.13 0.14 -3.11
CA LEU A 290 12.85 0.04 -4.54
C LEU A 290 12.70 1.42 -5.17
N GLU A 291 13.29 1.59 -6.34
CA GLU A 291 12.95 2.71 -7.23
C GLU A 291 11.59 2.43 -7.88
N GLU A 292 10.76 3.48 -8.01
CA GLU A 292 9.43 3.33 -8.62
C GLU A 292 9.53 2.83 -10.06
N GLY A 293 8.81 1.77 -10.37
CA GLY A 293 8.72 1.14 -11.70
C GLY A 293 9.83 0.15 -12.04
N VAL A 294 10.87 0.06 -11.21
CA VAL A 294 11.94 -0.93 -11.38
C VAL A 294 11.55 -2.24 -10.69
N THR A 295 11.48 -3.33 -11.46
CA THR A 295 11.17 -4.66 -10.93
C THR A 295 12.41 -5.27 -10.27
N ARG A 296 12.28 -5.69 -9.01
CA ARG A 296 13.28 -6.49 -8.29
C ARG A 296 12.82 -7.95 -8.24
N PHE A 297 13.72 -8.88 -8.49
CA PHE A 297 13.50 -10.32 -8.36
C PHE A 297 14.07 -10.83 -7.04
N PHE A 298 13.37 -11.81 -6.41
CA PHE A 298 13.69 -12.44 -5.15
C PHE A 298 13.68 -13.97 -5.27
#